data_774c9afdcfcd1564c6a27107f60f8720
#
_entry.id   774c9afdcfcd1564c6a27107f60f8720
#
_cell.length_a   1.000
_cell.length_b   1.000
_cell.length_c   1.000
_cell.angle_alpha   90.00
_cell.angle_beta   90.00
_cell.angle_gamma   90.00
#
_symmetry.space_group_name_H-M   'P 1'
#
loop_
_entity.id
_entity.type
_entity.pdbx_description
1 polymer ?
#
loop_
_entity_poly.entity_id
_entity_poly.type
_entity_poly.pdbx_seq_one_letter_code
_entity_poly.pdbx_strand_id
1 'polypeptide(L)'
;MSEPQDELPRAHIKRIVKAKLTALMNEGGPDAKGNKAPDGHVQKEALLAFGECAKIFIHILTSTANDICRDGKRQTISVDDVFKAVEELEFGEFGEPLKEALAGETRARPRAHCARSSPAHLSSA
;
A
#
# COMPACT_ATOMS: atom_id res chain seq x y z
N MET A 1 -8.21 -9.16 27.73
CA MET A 1 -7.66 -9.58 26.44
C MET A 1 -7.84 -8.45 25.46
N SER A 2 -6.76 -7.78 25.14
CA SER A 2 -6.79 -6.74 24.12
C SER A 2 -7.03 -7.41 22.77
N GLU A 3 -8.10 -7.04 22.11
CA GLU A 3 -8.27 -7.33 20.69
C GLU A 3 -7.06 -6.78 19.95
N PRO A 4 -6.41 -7.54 19.07
CA PRO A 4 -5.33 -7.01 18.26
C PRO A 4 -5.91 -5.98 17.30
N GLN A 5 -5.85 -4.71 17.70
CA GLN A 5 -6.34 -3.58 16.90
C GLN A 5 -5.49 -3.31 15.67
N ASP A 6 -4.38 -4.02 15.54
CA ASP A 6 -3.40 -3.87 14.46
C ASP A 6 -3.51 -4.96 13.37
N GLU A 7 -4.58 -5.77 13.38
CA GLU A 7 -4.78 -6.75 12.31
C GLU A 7 -5.26 -6.07 11.03
N LEU A 8 -4.53 -6.30 9.94
CA LEU A 8 -4.98 -5.91 8.61
C LEU A 8 -6.25 -6.70 8.23
N PRO A 9 -7.26 -6.06 7.60
CA PRO A 9 -8.50 -6.73 7.24
C PRO A 9 -8.25 -7.94 6.33
N ARG A 10 -8.61 -9.13 6.80
CA ARG A 10 -8.41 -10.41 6.09
C ARG A 10 -9.03 -10.42 4.70
N ALA A 11 -10.18 -9.76 4.53
CA ALA A 11 -10.86 -9.66 3.25
C ALA A 11 -10.01 -8.92 2.21
N HIS A 12 -9.30 -7.86 2.60
CA HIS A 12 -8.40 -7.12 1.72
C HIS A 12 -7.16 -7.95 1.35
N ILE A 13 -6.54 -8.61 2.33
CA ILE A 13 -5.41 -9.52 2.10
C ILE A 13 -5.81 -10.62 1.12
N LYS A 14 -6.92 -11.29 1.37
CA LYS A 14 -7.45 -12.34 0.49
C LYS A 14 -7.66 -11.86 -0.94
N ARG A 15 -8.24 -10.67 -1.10
CA ARG A 15 -8.50 -10.07 -2.42
C ARG A 15 -7.20 -9.77 -3.18
N ILE A 16 -6.21 -9.18 -2.51
CA ILE A 16 -4.91 -8.85 -3.11
C ILE A 16 -4.17 -10.12 -3.52
N VAL A 17 -4.07 -11.10 -2.62
CA VAL A 17 -3.40 -12.38 -2.87
C VAL A 17 -4.07 -13.14 -4.01
N LYS A 18 -5.40 -13.24 -3.99
CA LYS A 18 -6.16 -13.92 -5.04
C LYS A 18 -6.01 -13.24 -6.40
N ALA A 19 -6.07 -11.92 -6.46
CA ALA A 19 -5.87 -11.16 -7.69
C ALA A 19 -4.48 -11.41 -8.30
N LYS A 20 -3.44 -11.42 -7.48
CA LYS A 20 -2.07 -11.68 -7.95
C LYS A 20 -1.88 -13.13 -8.41
N LEU A 21 -2.41 -14.10 -7.67
CA LEU A 21 -2.35 -15.51 -8.07
C LEU A 21 -3.07 -15.76 -9.39
N THR A 22 -4.26 -15.19 -9.57
CA THR A 22 -5.00 -15.29 -10.84
C THR A 22 -4.21 -14.70 -12.01
N ALA A 23 -3.56 -13.55 -11.80
CA ALA A 23 -2.70 -12.94 -12.82
C ALA A 23 -1.53 -13.85 -13.19
N LEU A 24 -0.81 -14.40 -12.21
CA LEU A 24 0.33 -15.30 -12.42
C LEU A 24 -0.07 -16.62 -13.13
N MET A 25 -1.23 -17.18 -12.79
CA MET A 25 -1.75 -18.38 -13.44
C MET A 25 -2.15 -18.13 -14.89
N ASN A 26 -2.62 -16.92 -15.21
CA ASN A 26 -2.98 -16.53 -16.56
C ASN A 26 -1.75 -16.22 -17.44
N GLU A 27 -0.63 -15.81 -16.86
CA GLU A 27 0.64 -15.60 -17.58
C GLU A 27 1.19 -16.91 -18.19
N GLY A 28 0.87 -18.06 -17.60
CA GLY A 28 1.25 -19.39 -18.12
C GLY A 28 0.50 -19.84 -19.37
N GLY A 29 -0.49 -19.06 -19.82
CA GLY A 29 -1.36 -19.41 -20.96
C GLY A 29 -2.35 -20.55 -20.63
N PRO A 30 -3.37 -20.77 -21.48
CA PRO A 30 -4.23 -21.93 -21.34
C PRO A 30 -3.42 -23.20 -21.60
N ASP A 31 -3.55 -24.18 -20.70
CA ASP A 31 -2.96 -25.49 -20.94
C ASP A 31 -3.49 -26.09 -22.26
N ALA A 32 -2.76 -27.05 -22.84
CA ALA A 32 -3.01 -27.62 -24.14
C ALA A 32 -4.43 -28.22 -24.34
N LYS A 33 -5.28 -28.19 -23.32
CA LYS A 33 -6.67 -28.64 -23.31
C LYS A 33 -7.70 -27.50 -23.21
N GLY A 34 -7.29 -26.24 -23.26
CA GLY A 34 -8.21 -25.10 -23.22
C GLY A 34 -8.95 -24.91 -21.87
N ASN A 35 -8.50 -25.59 -20.82
CA ASN A 35 -9.07 -25.42 -19.49
C ASN A 35 -8.54 -24.11 -18.87
N LYS A 36 -9.48 -23.28 -18.41
CA LYS A 36 -9.17 -22.12 -17.58
C LYS A 36 -8.34 -22.57 -16.37
N ALA A 37 -7.22 -21.88 -16.13
CA ALA A 37 -6.39 -22.14 -14.98
C ALA A 37 -7.25 -22.25 -13.69
N PRO A 38 -6.97 -23.23 -12.81
CA PRO A 38 -7.75 -23.39 -11.59
C PRO A 38 -7.66 -22.12 -10.74
N ASP A 39 -8.80 -21.73 -10.21
CA ASP A 39 -8.90 -20.54 -9.33
C ASP A 39 -7.93 -20.73 -8.15
N GLY A 40 -6.94 -19.85 -8.03
CA GLY A 40 -5.88 -19.96 -7.03
C GLY A 40 -6.46 -20.09 -5.61
N HIS A 41 -6.35 -21.28 -5.04
CA HIS A 41 -6.84 -21.56 -3.70
C HIS A 41 -5.71 -21.33 -2.70
N VAL A 42 -5.97 -20.51 -1.68
CA VAL A 42 -5.03 -20.20 -0.63
C VAL A 42 -5.60 -20.71 0.70
N GLN A 43 -4.79 -21.48 1.40
CA GLN A 43 -5.18 -21.97 2.73
C GLN A 43 -5.33 -20.83 3.72
N LYS A 44 -6.20 -21.01 4.72
CA LYS A 44 -6.51 -20.00 5.73
C LYS A 44 -5.25 -19.54 6.49
N GLU A 45 -4.41 -20.50 6.86
CA GLU A 45 -3.16 -20.26 7.57
C GLU A 45 -2.17 -19.44 6.70
N ALA A 46 -2.13 -19.72 5.40
CA ALA A 46 -1.32 -18.93 4.46
C ALA A 46 -1.80 -17.49 4.36
N LEU A 47 -3.10 -17.25 4.36
CA LEU A 47 -3.66 -15.88 4.39
C LEU A 47 -3.29 -15.13 5.67
N LEU A 48 -3.29 -15.82 6.82
CA LEU A 48 -2.82 -15.23 8.07
C LEU A 48 -1.33 -14.87 7.99
N ALA A 49 -0.51 -15.76 7.43
CA ALA A 49 0.91 -15.50 7.22
C ALA A 49 1.15 -14.30 6.30
N PHE A 50 0.41 -14.16 5.21
CA PHE A 50 0.47 -12.97 4.36
C PHE A 50 0.10 -11.68 5.11
N GLY A 51 -0.91 -11.72 5.96
CA GLY A 51 -1.31 -10.58 6.78
C GLY A 51 -0.20 -10.15 7.75
N GLU A 52 0.43 -11.10 8.44
CA GLU A 52 1.55 -10.82 9.34
C GLU A 52 2.79 -10.32 8.58
N CYS A 53 3.12 -10.91 7.44
CA CYS A 53 4.21 -10.41 6.59
C CYS A 53 3.98 -8.96 6.13
N ALA A 54 2.77 -8.63 5.70
CA ALA A 54 2.41 -7.27 5.30
C ALA A 54 2.56 -6.28 6.47
N LYS A 55 2.11 -6.67 7.66
CA LYS A 55 2.24 -5.85 8.87
C LYS A 55 3.71 -5.59 9.22
N ILE A 56 4.53 -6.63 9.25
CA ILE A 56 5.97 -6.53 9.53
C ILE A 56 6.65 -5.64 8.49
N PHE A 57 6.33 -5.81 7.21
CA PHE A 57 6.88 -4.99 6.14
C PHE A 57 6.53 -3.50 6.31
N ILE A 58 5.28 -3.19 6.64
CA ILE A 58 4.85 -1.81 6.90
C ILE A 58 5.62 -1.22 8.09
N HIS A 59 5.85 -1.99 9.15
CA HIS A 59 6.63 -1.54 10.31
C HIS A 59 8.07 -1.19 9.94
N ILE A 60 8.75 -2.07 9.21
CA ILE A 60 10.13 -1.86 8.77
C ILE A 60 10.21 -0.64 7.84
N LEU A 61 9.34 -0.58 6.84
CA LEU A 61 9.29 0.53 5.89
C LEU A 61 9.03 1.87 6.57
N THR A 62 8.11 1.89 7.53
CA THR A 62 7.79 3.10 8.31
C THR A 62 8.98 3.55 9.15
N SER A 63 9.67 2.62 9.81
CA SER A 63 10.86 2.92 10.60
C SER A 63 11.95 3.55 9.74
N THR A 64 12.28 2.91 8.61
CA THR A 64 13.31 3.40 7.68
C THR A 64 12.93 4.77 7.10
N ALA A 65 11.69 4.95 6.67
CA ALA A 65 11.21 6.25 6.16
C ALA A 65 11.24 7.35 7.23
N ASN A 66 10.97 7.01 8.49
CA ASN A 66 11.07 7.94 9.60
C ASN A 66 12.52 8.36 9.86
N ASP A 67 13.47 7.44 9.78
CA ASP A 67 14.89 7.74 9.97
C ASP A 67 15.39 8.68 8.86
N ILE A 68 15.04 8.41 7.60
CA ILE A 68 15.33 9.30 6.46
C ILE A 68 14.72 10.70 6.67
N CYS A 69 13.49 10.76 7.13
CA CYS A 69 12.79 12.02 7.42
C CYS A 69 13.52 12.81 8.51
N ARG A 70 13.96 12.15 9.58
CA ARG A 70 14.69 12.76 10.69
C ARG A 70 16.07 13.26 10.28
N ASP A 71 16.80 12.52 9.45
CA ASP A 71 18.08 12.94 8.91
C ASP A 71 17.94 14.23 8.07
N GLY A 72 16.81 14.38 7.39
CA GLY A 72 16.41 15.62 6.73
C GLY A 72 15.89 16.72 7.67
N LYS A 73 15.97 16.55 9.00
CA LYS A 73 15.48 17.47 10.02
C LYS A 73 13.99 17.85 9.86
N ARG A 74 13.20 16.91 9.37
CA ARG A 74 11.75 17.06 9.18
C ARG A 74 10.98 16.23 10.20
N GLN A 75 9.71 16.56 10.41
CA GLN A 75 8.82 15.84 11.34
C GLN A 75 7.75 15.03 10.63
N THR A 76 7.55 15.31 9.33
CA THR A 76 6.52 14.65 8.54
C THR A 76 7.15 13.82 7.43
N ILE A 77 6.83 12.53 7.41
CA ILE A 77 7.27 11.61 6.36
C ILE A 77 6.61 12.02 5.04
N SER A 78 7.43 12.20 4.00
CA SER A 78 6.98 12.49 2.64
C SER A 78 6.96 11.22 1.78
N VAL A 79 6.36 11.33 0.61
CA VAL A 79 6.37 10.23 -0.39
C VAL A 79 7.81 9.88 -0.80
N ASP A 80 8.68 10.88 -0.94
CA ASP A 80 10.09 10.68 -1.29
C ASP A 80 10.84 9.89 -0.23
N ASP A 81 10.51 10.05 1.05
CA ASP A 81 11.10 9.28 2.14
C ASP A 81 10.71 7.80 2.02
N VAL A 82 9.47 7.52 1.64
CA VAL A 82 9.00 6.15 1.41
C VAL A 82 9.71 5.52 0.21
N PHE A 83 9.90 6.24 -0.89
CA PHE A 83 10.65 5.73 -2.05
C PHE A 83 12.10 5.43 -1.70
N LYS A 84 12.77 6.33 -1.00
CA LYS A 84 14.14 6.11 -0.52
C LYS A 84 14.22 4.92 0.44
N ALA A 85 13.24 4.77 1.32
CA ALA A 85 13.18 3.63 2.23
C ALA A 85 13.02 2.29 1.48
N VAL A 86 12.22 2.26 0.42
CA VAL A 86 12.09 1.08 -0.45
C VAL A 86 13.42 0.74 -1.12
N GLU A 87 14.16 1.74 -1.59
CA GLU A 87 15.49 1.55 -2.18
C GLU A 87 16.52 1.09 -1.14
N GLU A 88 16.53 1.69 0.05
CA GLU A 88 17.42 1.33 1.15
C GLU A 88 17.20 -0.10 1.66
N LEU A 89 15.97 -0.56 1.64
CA LEU A 89 15.61 -1.93 1.99
C LEU A 89 15.87 -2.94 0.85
N GLU A 90 16.58 -2.53 -0.20
CA GLU A 90 16.91 -3.36 -1.37
C GLU A 90 15.70 -3.81 -2.22
N PHE A 91 14.56 -3.15 -2.08
CA PHE A 91 13.36 -3.37 -2.90
C PHE A 91 13.20 -2.34 -4.04
N GLY A 92 14.30 -1.87 -4.61
CA GLY A 92 14.30 -0.86 -5.67
C GLY A 92 13.46 -1.24 -6.91
N GLU A 93 13.30 -2.53 -7.18
CA GLU A 93 12.44 -3.03 -8.26
C GLU A 93 10.96 -2.68 -8.08
N PHE A 94 10.52 -2.39 -6.85
CA PHE A 94 9.16 -1.94 -6.57
C PHE A 94 8.96 -0.43 -6.77
N GLY A 95 10.03 0.32 -6.98
CA GLY A 95 9.99 1.78 -7.07
C GLY A 95 9.11 2.28 -8.22
N GLU A 96 9.31 1.77 -9.44
CA GLU A 96 8.52 2.18 -10.62
C GLU A 96 7.05 1.75 -10.51
N PRO A 97 6.72 0.47 -10.21
CA PRO A 97 5.33 0.08 -9.99
C PRO A 97 4.62 0.89 -8.90
N LEU A 98 5.34 1.26 -7.84
CA LEU A 98 4.81 2.08 -6.75
C LEU A 98 4.49 3.51 -7.21
N LYS A 99 5.38 4.13 -8.01
CA LYS A 99 5.15 5.45 -8.59
C LYS A 99 3.93 5.47 -9.52
N GLU A 100 3.80 4.47 -10.37
CA GLU A 100 2.66 4.32 -11.27
C GLU A 100 1.34 4.16 -10.51
N ALA A 101 1.32 3.30 -9.50
CA ALA A 101 0.15 3.10 -8.65
C ALA A 101 -0.26 4.39 -7.93
N LEU A 102 0.71 5.13 -7.37
CA LEU A 102 0.47 6.40 -6.69
C LEU A 102 -0.07 7.47 -7.66
N ALA A 103 0.47 7.54 -8.88
CA ALA A 103 -0.02 8.47 -9.91
C ALA A 103 -1.47 8.15 -10.31
N GLY A 104 -1.84 6.87 -10.37
CA GLY A 104 -3.20 6.42 -10.62
C GLY A 104 -4.15 6.85 -9.50
N GLU A 105 -3.78 6.63 -8.24
CA GLU A 105 -4.55 7.04 -7.07
C GLU A 105 -4.75 8.56 -6.98
N THR A 106 -3.71 9.33 -7.29
CA THR A 106 -3.77 10.79 -7.26
C THR A 106 -4.71 11.35 -8.32
N ARG A 107 -4.82 10.69 -9.48
CA ARG A 107 -5.78 11.06 -10.53
C ARG A 107 -7.22 10.68 -10.18
N ALA A 108 -7.41 9.55 -9.49
CA ALA A 108 -8.73 9.05 -9.11
C ALA A 108 -9.37 9.82 -7.94
N ARG A 109 -8.56 10.52 -7.13
CA ARG A 109 -9.04 11.39 -6.05
C ARG A 109 -8.96 12.84 -6.47
N PRO A 110 -10.08 13.49 -6.88
CA PRO A 110 -10.10 14.94 -7.00
C PRO A 110 -9.80 15.53 -5.61
N ARG A 111 -8.82 16.43 -5.55
CA ARG A 111 -8.53 17.20 -4.33
C ARG A 111 -9.83 17.81 -3.84
N ALA A 112 -10.33 17.37 -2.71
CA ALA A 112 -11.33 18.11 -1.97
C ALA A 112 -10.68 19.46 -1.64
N HIS A 113 -11.12 20.49 -2.35
CA HIS A 113 -10.72 21.87 -2.12
C HIS A 113 -11.22 22.22 -0.72
N CYS A 114 -10.33 22.16 0.27
CA CYS A 114 -10.59 22.72 1.57
C CYS A 114 -10.64 24.25 1.38
N ALA A 115 -11.83 24.75 1.02
CA ALA A 115 -12.13 26.14 1.10
C ALA A 115 -12.10 26.53 2.59
N ARG A 116 -10.99 27.05 3.06
CA ARG A 116 -10.96 27.82 4.28
C ARG A 116 -11.80 29.08 4.02
N SER A 117 -13.04 29.04 4.46
CA SER A 117 -13.81 30.25 4.66
C SER A 117 -13.10 31.10 5.71
N SER A 118 -12.46 32.15 5.25
CA SER A 118 -12.02 33.22 6.13
C SER A 118 -13.21 33.84 6.83
N PRO A 119 -13.21 34.00 8.16
CA PRO A 119 -14.24 34.79 8.81
C PRO A 119 -14.09 36.24 8.38
N ALA A 120 -15.17 36.78 7.80
CA ALA A 120 -15.26 38.19 7.51
C ALA A 120 -15.16 38.98 8.81
N HIS A 121 -14.17 39.84 8.89
CA HIS A 121 -14.03 40.82 9.96
C HIS A 121 -15.13 41.86 9.77
N LEU A 122 -16.18 41.78 10.57
CA LEU A 122 -17.12 42.88 10.74
C LEU A 122 -16.46 43.93 11.61
N SER A 123 -15.92 44.95 10.96
CA SER A 123 -15.59 46.23 11.59
C SER A 123 -16.89 46.97 11.77
N SER A 124 -17.34 47.11 13.01
CA SER A 124 -18.39 48.03 13.42
C SER A 124 -17.72 49.36 13.81
N ALA A 125 -18.04 50.38 13.09
CA ALA A 125 -17.79 51.74 13.51
C ALA A 125 -18.79 52.18 14.56
#